data_4195df771f2d0c42b6d2cd3004523300
#
_entry.id   4195df771f2d0c42b6d2cd3004523300
#
_cell.length_a   1.000
_cell.length_b   1.000
_cell.length_c   1.000
_cell.angle_alpha   90.00
_cell.angle_beta   90.00
_cell.angle_gamma   90.00
#
_symmetry.space_group_name_H-M   'P 1'
#
loop_
_entity.id
_entity.type
_entity.pdbx_description
1 polymer ?
#
loop_
_entity_poly.entity_id
_entity_poly.type
_entity_poly.pdbx_seq_one_letter_code
_entity_poly.pdbx_strand_id
1 'polypeptide(L)'
;MRFRERRSTIRSTGHGSTSCSGSVVYVGNPSTIYQGAWVDTTSVPARPRQSDIANAALRLANHFGGVQPGATYFVFTPSGRSMNGFGTQWCAWHSSSGSMAYAYIPYIPDAKGSCGMNFVNG
;
A
#
# COMPACT_ATOMS: atom_id res chain seq x y z
N MET A 1 2.13 4.69 10.70
CA MET A 1 1.15 5.43 9.87
C MET A 1 0.61 4.49 8.81
N ARG A 2 -0.64 4.55 8.55
CA ARG A 2 -1.31 3.68 7.59
C ARG A 2 -2.22 4.47 6.69
N PHE A 3 -2.18 4.18 5.38
CA PHE A 3 -3.06 4.80 4.40
C PHE A 3 -4.04 3.78 3.87
N ARG A 4 -5.20 4.28 3.50
CA ARG A 4 -6.15 3.58 2.66
C ARG A 4 -6.32 4.36 1.38
N GLU A 5 -6.08 3.69 0.29
CA GLU A 5 -6.30 4.24 -1.04
C GLU A 5 -7.42 3.43 -1.71
N ARG A 6 -8.36 4.13 -2.28
CA ARG A 6 -9.38 3.50 -3.10
C ARG A 6 -8.92 3.51 -4.56
N ARG A 7 -8.97 2.37 -5.20
CA ARG A 7 -8.74 2.32 -6.64
C ARG A 7 -9.73 3.23 -7.36
N SER A 8 -9.23 3.94 -8.35
CA SER A 8 -10.04 4.77 -9.21
C SER A 8 -11.11 3.94 -9.91
N THR A 9 -12.27 4.52 -10.11
CA THR A 9 -13.32 3.92 -10.94
C THR A 9 -12.80 3.81 -12.36
N ILE A 10 -12.83 2.61 -12.90
CA ILE A 10 -12.45 2.36 -14.28
C ILE A 10 -13.65 2.71 -15.16
N ARG A 11 -13.47 3.65 -16.09
CA ARG A 11 -14.47 3.98 -17.09
C ARG A 11 -14.10 3.35 -18.42
N SER A 12 -15.04 2.63 -19.00
CA SER A 12 -14.95 2.21 -20.39
C SER A 12 -15.40 3.36 -21.28
N THR A 13 -14.57 3.73 -22.25
CA THR A 13 -14.89 4.80 -23.20
C THR A 13 -15.24 4.27 -24.58
N GLY A 14 -15.09 2.98 -24.83
CA GLY A 14 -15.43 2.37 -26.11
C GLY A 14 -14.49 2.68 -27.26
N HIS A 15 -13.31 3.27 -27.01
CA HIS A 15 -12.32 3.58 -28.04
C HIS A 15 -11.03 2.78 -27.90
N GLY A 16 -10.48 2.31 -29.01
CA GLY A 16 -9.13 1.80 -29.12
C GLY A 16 -8.93 0.34 -28.78
N SER A 17 -7.79 0.01 -28.23
CA SER A 17 -7.35 -1.37 -28.04
C SER A 17 -8.19 -2.14 -27.02
N THR A 18 -8.29 -3.43 -27.25
CA THR A 18 -9.09 -4.35 -26.47
C THR A 18 -8.46 -4.68 -25.13
N SER A 19 -9.22 -4.54 -24.06
CA SER A 19 -9.05 -5.33 -22.83
C SER A 19 -9.65 -6.72 -23.05
N CYS A 20 -9.61 -7.58 -22.03
CA CYS A 20 -10.23 -8.92 -22.09
C CYS A 20 -11.72 -8.91 -22.45
N SER A 21 -12.39 -7.80 -22.34
CA SER A 21 -13.80 -7.61 -22.68
C SER A 21 -14.02 -6.91 -24.03
N GLY A 22 -12.95 -6.58 -24.77
CA GLY A 22 -13.06 -5.88 -26.06
C GLY A 22 -13.30 -4.38 -25.93
N SER A 23 -13.28 -3.79 -24.74
CA SER A 23 -13.46 -2.36 -24.50
C SER A 23 -12.16 -1.73 -23.96
N VAL A 24 -11.96 -0.44 -24.25
CA VAL A 24 -10.87 0.33 -23.68
C VAL A 24 -11.26 0.83 -22.30
N VAL A 25 -10.39 0.61 -21.36
CA VAL A 25 -10.59 1.00 -19.96
C VAL A 25 -9.55 2.04 -19.58
N TYR A 26 -10.01 3.20 -19.14
CA TYR A 26 -9.13 4.27 -18.67
C TYR A 26 -9.18 4.37 -17.15
N VAL A 27 -8.01 4.53 -16.56
CA VAL A 27 -7.91 4.86 -15.14
C VAL A 27 -8.17 6.35 -15.00
N GLY A 28 -9.26 6.69 -14.34
CA GLY A 28 -9.57 8.09 -14.01
C GLY A 28 -8.65 8.60 -12.90
N ASN A 29 -8.64 9.92 -12.73
CA ASN A 29 -7.96 10.58 -11.61
C ASN A 29 -9.01 11.19 -10.67
N PRO A 30 -9.74 10.37 -9.90
CA PRO A 30 -10.80 10.88 -9.03
C PRO A 30 -10.21 11.64 -7.84
N SER A 31 -10.86 12.73 -7.46
CA SER A 31 -10.46 13.55 -6.31
C SER A 31 -10.56 12.82 -4.96
N THR A 32 -11.24 11.68 -4.94
CA THR A 32 -11.51 10.88 -3.73
C THR A 32 -10.64 9.63 -3.62
N ILE A 33 -9.53 9.55 -4.36
CA ILE A 33 -8.65 8.37 -4.32
C ILE A 33 -8.00 8.17 -2.94
N TYR A 34 -7.60 9.25 -2.30
CA TYR A 34 -7.05 9.24 -0.95
C TYR A 34 -8.19 9.31 0.08
N GLN A 35 -8.26 8.32 0.94
CA GLN A 35 -9.35 8.19 1.92
C GLN A 35 -8.96 8.59 3.34
N GLY A 36 -7.69 8.87 3.60
CA GLY A 36 -7.20 9.31 4.89
C GLY A 36 -6.06 8.47 5.45
N ALA A 37 -5.53 8.92 6.56
CA ALA A 37 -4.47 8.27 7.31
C ALA A 37 -4.86 8.13 8.77
N TRP A 38 -4.29 7.12 9.43
CA TRP A 38 -4.52 6.86 10.84
C TRP A 38 -3.22 6.40 11.49
N VAL A 39 -2.97 6.87 12.69
CA VAL A 39 -1.84 6.43 13.50
C VAL A 39 -2.31 5.28 14.39
N ASP A 40 -1.75 4.10 14.16
CA ASP A 40 -1.98 2.94 15.01
C ASP A 40 -0.97 2.95 16.15
N THR A 41 -1.49 2.96 17.37
CA THR A 41 -0.68 2.97 18.60
C THR A 41 -0.30 1.57 19.06
N THR A 42 -0.73 0.52 18.35
CA THR A 42 -0.34 -0.86 18.64
C THR A 42 1.18 -1.01 18.52
N SER A 43 1.79 -1.66 19.50
CA SER A 43 3.24 -1.90 19.50
C SER A 43 3.68 -2.68 18.26
N VAL A 44 4.74 -2.22 17.64
CA VAL A 44 5.35 -2.86 16.46
C VAL A 44 6.52 -3.72 16.92
N PRO A 45 6.57 -5.02 16.56
CA PRO A 45 7.74 -5.85 16.85
C PRO A 45 9.03 -5.27 16.23
N ALA A 46 10.17 -5.59 16.83
CA ALA A 46 11.47 -5.16 16.28
C ALA A 46 11.71 -5.69 14.86
N ARG A 47 11.26 -6.91 14.60
CA ARG A 47 11.29 -7.57 13.29
C ARG A 47 9.91 -8.09 12.94
N PRO A 48 9.03 -7.23 12.43
CA PRO A 48 7.67 -7.65 12.09
C PRO A 48 7.69 -8.71 11.00
N ARG A 49 6.73 -9.63 11.08
CA ARG A 49 6.49 -10.65 10.06
C ARG A 49 5.39 -10.19 9.11
N GLN A 50 5.23 -10.88 8.00
CA GLN A 50 4.17 -10.56 7.05
C GLN A 50 2.78 -10.58 7.72
N SER A 51 2.55 -11.51 8.64
CA SER A 51 1.29 -11.57 9.39
C SER A 51 1.06 -10.34 10.26
N ASP A 52 2.12 -9.77 10.85
CA ASP A 52 2.01 -8.54 11.63
C ASP A 52 1.59 -7.37 10.76
N ILE A 53 2.13 -7.30 9.54
CA ILE A 53 1.76 -6.26 8.57
C ILE A 53 0.33 -6.46 8.07
N ALA A 54 -0.08 -7.70 7.77
CA ALA A 54 -1.45 -8.00 7.37
C ALA A 54 -2.46 -7.63 8.47
N ASN A 55 -2.16 -7.97 9.72
CA ASN A 55 -3.00 -7.61 10.87
C ASN A 55 -3.06 -6.09 11.05
N ALA A 56 -1.96 -5.40 10.81
CA ALA A 56 -1.91 -3.95 10.84
C ALA A 56 -2.80 -3.34 9.75
N ALA A 57 -2.77 -3.87 8.54
CA ALA A 57 -3.64 -3.44 7.46
C ALA A 57 -5.12 -3.71 7.79
N LEU A 58 -5.43 -4.82 8.45
CA LEU A 58 -6.79 -5.14 8.88
C LEU A 58 -7.29 -4.15 9.93
N ARG A 59 -6.45 -3.78 10.91
CA ARG A 59 -6.82 -2.75 11.90
C ARG A 59 -7.08 -1.40 11.21
N LEU A 60 -6.28 -1.04 10.22
CA LEU A 60 -6.51 0.17 9.41
C LEU A 60 -7.85 0.08 8.67
N ALA A 61 -8.12 -1.04 8.02
CA ALA A 61 -9.38 -1.24 7.31
C ALA A 61 -10.58 -1.10 8.27
N ASN A 62 -10.50 -1.72 9.44
CA ASN A 62 -11.56 -1.65 10.45
C ASN A 62 -11.75 -0.23 10.98
N HIS A 63 -10.69 0.54 11.11
CA HIS A 63 -10.79 1.95 11.51
C HIS A 63 -11.63 2.77 10.50
N PHE A 64 -11.55 2.44 9.22
CA PHE A 64 -12.30 3.09 8.15
C PHE A 64 -13.58 2.34 7.74
N GLY A 65 -14.14 1.52 8.62
CA GLY A 65 -15.44 0.87 8.41
C GLY A 65 -15.40 -0.54 7.82
N GLY A 66 -14.23 -1.19 7.79
CA GLY A 66 -14.04 -2.55 7.32
C GLY A 66 -13.32 -2.64 5.99
N VAL A 67 -12.93 -3.87 5.62
CA VAL A 67 -12.24 -4.13 4.36
C VAL A 67 -13.16 -3.81 3.19
N GLN A 68 -12.65 -3.02 2.24
CA GLN A 68 -13.39 -2.68 1.02
C GLN A 68 -12.68 -3.23 -0.21
N PRO A 69 -13.40 -3.94 -1.09
CA PRO A 69 -12.90 -4.31 -2.41
C PRO A 69 -12.47 -3.07 -3.18
N GLY A 70 -11.34 -3.14 -3.86
CA GLY A 70 -10.80 -2.02 -4.61
C GLY A 70 -10.06 -0.96 -3.78
N ALA A 71 -9.97 -1.14 -2.46
CA ALA A 71 -9.09 -0.31 -1.62
C ALA A 71 -7.74 -0.99 -1.44
N THR A 72 -6.68 -0.20 -1.35
CA THR A 72 -5.35 -0.64 -0.94
C THR A 72 -5.00 0.03 0.39
N TYR A 73 -4.53 -0.78 1.34
CA TYR A 73 -4.19 -0.34 2.67
C TYR A 73 -2.67 -0.28 2.82
N PHE A 74 -2.13 0.92 2.96
CA PHE A 74 -0.69 1.12 3.13
C PHE A 74 -0.31 1.08 4.59
N VAL A 75 0.68 0.26 4.94
CA VAL A 75 1.23 0.14 6.28
C VAL A 75 2.65 0.68 6.30
N PHE A 76 2.89 1.63 7.18
CA PHE A 76 4.22 2.20 7.42
C PHE A 76 4.68 1.82 8.82
N THR A 77 5.92 1.39 8.96
CA THR A 77 6.54 1.15 10.26
C THR A 77 7.60 2.21 10.57
N PRO A 78 7.81 2.50 11.86
CA PRO A 78 8.80 3.49 12.25
C PRO A 78 10.23 2.97 12.06
N SER A 79 11.20 3.87 12.18
CA SER A 79 12.64 3.55 12.16
C SER A 79 12.97 2.43 13.13
N GLY A 80 13.85 1.54 12.70
CA GLY A 80 14.29 0.39 13.49
C GLY A 80 13.29 -0.77 13.57
N ARG A 81 12.15 -0.68 12.90
CA ARG A 81 11.07 -1.68 12.94
C ARG A 81 10.73 -2.17 11.53
N SER A 82 11.69 -2.81 10.88
CA SER A 82 11.52 -3.34 9.53
C SER A 82 11.65 -4.86 9.49
N MET A 83 10.97 -5.47 8.50
CA MET A 83 11.12 -6.90 8.23
C MET A 83 12.52 -7.22 7.71
N ASN A 84 12.92 -8.47 7.88
CA ASN A 84 14.17 -8.96 7.30
C ASN A 84 14.17 -8.81 5.78
N GLY A 85 15.33 -8.44 5.23
CA GLY A 85 15.50 -8.21 3.80
C GLY A 85 15.29 -6.77 3.35
N PHE A 86 14.75 -5.91 4.20
CA PHE A 86 14.60 -4.49 3.90
C PHE A 86 15.95 -3.83 3.65
N GLY A 87 16.05 -3.11 2.55
CA GLY A 87 17.27 -2.40 2.15
C GLY A 87 18.33 -3.28 1.49
N THR A 88 18.15 -4.60 1.46
CA THR A 88 19.09 -5.54 0.83
C THR A 88 18.44 -6.39 -0.26
N GLN A 89 17.22 -6.84 -0.04
CA GLN A 89 16.47 -7.68 -0.99
C GLN A 89 15.28 -6.93 -1.58
N TRP A 90 14.71 -5.98 -0.84
CA TRP A 90 13.53 -5.21 -1.24
C TRP A 90 13.48 -3.87 -0.48
N CYS A 91 12.71 -2.93 -1.00
CA CYS A 91 12.49 -1.61 -0.39
C CYS A 91 11.05 -1.43 0.10
N ALA A 92 10.12 -2.02 -0.58
CA ALA A 92 8.70 -2.06 -0.26
C ALA A 92 8.09 -3.26 -0.97
N TRP A 93 6.91 -3.69 -0.53
CA TRP A 93 6.19 -4.76 -1.20
C TRP A 93 4.68 -4.63 -0.98
N HIS A 94 3.93 -5.34 -1.78
CA HIS A 94 2.49 -5.45 -1.65
C HIS A 94 2.05 -6.90 -1.68
N SER A 95 0.89 -7.16 -1.10
CA SER A 95 0.31 -8.49 -1.03
C SER A 95 -1.20 -8.39 -0.85
N SER A 96 -1.83 -9.54 -0.70
CA SER A 96 -3.24 -9.63 -0.37
C SER A 96 -3.49 -10.63 0.74
N SER A 97 -4.57 -10.42 1.49
CA SER A 97 -5.08 -11.35 2.48
C SER A 97 -6.59 -11.43 2.28
N GLY A 98 -7.06 -12.54 1.72
CA GLY A 98 -8.43 -12.64 1.24
C GLY A 98 -8.71 -11.55 0.20
N SER A 99 -9.75 -10.76 0.42
CA SER A 99 -10.13 -9.62 -0.46
C SER A 99 -9.39 -8.33 -0.14
N MET A 100 -8.55 -8.30 0.90
CA MET A 100 -7.84 -7.12 1.33
C MET A 100 -6.49 -7.00 0.61
N ALA A 101 -6.34 -5.97 -0.21
CA ALA A 101 -5.05 -5.61 -0.79
C ALA A 101 -4.30 -4.66 0.15
N TYR A 102 -3.03 -4.90 0.38
CA TYR A 102 -2.23 -4.04 1.25
C TYR A 102 -0.78 -3.93 0.75
N ALA A 103 -0.12 -2.85 1.16
CA ALA A 103 1.27 -2.59 0.85
C ALA A 103 2.03 -2.24 2.11
N TYR A 104 3.28 -2.61 2.16
CA TYR A 104 4.18 -2.34 3.27
C TYR A 104 5.34 -1.47 2.84
N ILE A 105 5.52 -0.38 3.54
CA ILE A 105 6.60 0.58 3.32
C ILE A 105 7.29 0.84 4.66
N PRO A 106 8.47 0.27 4.89
CA PRO A 106 9.26 0.60 6.07
C PRO A 106 9.74 2.05 6.06
N TYR A 107 10.37 2.48 7.14
CA TYR A 107 11.01 3.79 7.19
C TYR A 107 12.22 3.80 6.24
N ILE A 108 12.01 4.32 5.04
CA ILE A 108 12.98 4.26 3.93
C ILE A 108 14.38 4.80 4.30
N PRO A 109 14.51 5.88 5.09
CA PRO A 109 15.84 6.37 5.46
C PRO A 109 16.75 5.34 6.16
N ASP A 110 16.18 4.32 6.82
CA ASP A 110 16.95 3.25 7.44
C ASP A 110 17.73 2.40 6.41
N ALA A 111 17.28 2.35 5.17
CA ALA A 111 17.96 1.66 4.07
C ALA A 111 19.13 2.48 3.49
N LYS A 112 19.33 3.70 3.97
CA LYS A 112 20.33 4.63 3.43
C LYS A 112 20.11 4.83 1.92
N GLY A 113 21.16 4.71 1.11
CA GLY A 113 21.06 4.90 -0.34
C GLY A 113 20.49 3.72 -1.11
N SER A 114 20.34 2.54 -0.51
CA SER A 114 19.95 1.32 -1.24
C SER A 114 18.48 1.35 -1.75
N CYS A 115 17.63 2.17 -1.13
CA CYS A 115 16.23 2.33 -1.54
C CYS A 115 15.94 3.68 -2.21
N GLY A 116 16.94 4.31 -2.77
CA GLY A 116 16.77 5.54 -3.55
C GLY A 116 16.56 6.80 -2.73
N MET A 117 16.80 6.75 -1.43
CA MET A 117 16.74 7.95 -0.60
C MET A 117 17.73 9.00 -1.15
N ASN A 118 17.27 10.21 -1.32
CA ASN A 118 18.00 11.36 -1.87
C ASN A 118 18.25 11.31 -3.39
N PHE A 119 17.72 10.34 -4.13
CA PHE A 119 17.89 10.23 -5.56
C PHE A 119 16.54 10.35 -6.29
N VAL A 120 15.71 11.28 -5.89
CA VAL A 120 14.49 11.58 -6.62
C VAL A 120 14.84 12.44 -7.81
N ASN A 121 14.74 11.88 -9.00
CA ASN A 121 14.99 12.54 -10.28
C ASN A 121 16.44 12.99 -10.53
N GLY A 122 17.37 12.20 -10.12
CA GLY A 122 18.75 12.37 -10.52
C GLY A 122 19.57 13.27 -9.68
#